data_12664bbbaed62fc88b098ac2fbd510b1
#
_entry.id   12664bbbaed62fc88b098ac2fbd510b1
#
_cell.length_a   1.000
_cell.length_b   1.000
_cell.length_c   1.000
_cell.angle_alpha   90.00
_cell.angle_beta   90.00
_cell.angle_gamma   90.00
#
_symmetry.space_group_name_H-M   'P 1'
#
loop_
_entity.id
_entity.type
_entity.pdbx_description
1 polymer ?
#
loop_
_entity_poly.entity_id
_entity_poly.type
_entity_poly.pdbx_seq_one_letter_code
_entity_poly.pdbx_strand_id
1 'polypeptide(L)'
;MAYKIPKSVLVLVHTAEQVLLLERVRPEGFWQSVTGSLEAGEDWHAAAVRELAEETGFSATALVDTGVRNRFPIVPPWAERYAPGVVENEERIFTLRLTQPKTPQLRPSEHCAFAWLSPPEAAARCGSWTNRNAIIRLFGTLDAGRLAS
;
A
#
# COMPACT_ATOMS: atom_id res chain seq x y z
N MET A 1 10.54 13.22 -20.34
CA MET A 1 10.48 12.30 -19.18
C MET A 1 9.48 12.80 -18.17
N ALA A 2 8.59 11.94 -17.78
CA ALA A 2 7.54 12.33 -16.84
C ALA A 2 7.97 12.06 -15.40
N TYR A 3 7.82 13.07 -14.56
CA TYR A 3 7.99 12.88 -13.13
C TYR A 3 6.72 12.31 -12.49
N LYS A 4 6.86 11.66 -11.36
CA LYS A 4 5.72 11.21 -10.58
C LYS A 4 4.94 12.40 -10.04
N ILE A 5 3.63 12.27 -10.02
CA ILE A 5 2.75 13.22 -9.34
C ILE A 5 2.86 12.94 -7.83
N PRO A 6 3.03 13.97 -6.97
CA PRO A 6 3.19 13.76 -5.53
C PRO A 6 1.84 13.51 -4.84
N LYS A 7 1.06 12.63 -5.41
CA LYS A 7 -0.20 12.11 -4.88
C LYS A 7 -0.22 10.63 -5.14
N SER A 8 -0.42 9.84 -4.10
CA SER A 8 -0.42 8.39 -4.23
C SER A 8 -1.55 7.76 -3.46
N VAL A 9 -1.83 6.52 -3.80
CA VAL A 9 -2.77 5.68 -3.07
C VAL A 9 -2.02 4.54 -2.42
N LEU A 10 -2.55 4.06 -1.30
CA LEU A 10 -2.12 2.82 -0.68
C LEU A 10 -3.37 1.97 -0.51
N VAL A 11 -3.35 0.76 -1.05
CA VAL A 11 -4.48 -0.15 -0.96
C VAL A 11 -4.11 -1.32 -0.08
N LEU A 12 -4.74 -1.40 1.08
CA LEU A 12 -4.53 -2.48 2.02
C LEU A 12 -5.46 -3.64 1.65
N VAL A 13 -4.87 -4.71 1.15
CA VAL A 13 -5.63 -5.93 0.79
C VAL A 13 -5.57 -6.87 1.98
N HIS A 14 -6.73 -7.31 2.46
CA HIS A 14 -6.79 -8.08 3.69
C HIS A 14 -7.95 -9.05 3.71
N THR A 15 -7.86 -10.01 4.62
CA THR A 15 -8.98 -10.84 5.04
C THR A 15 -9.38 -10.44 6.46
N ALA A 16 -10.20 -11.23 7.13
CA ALA A 16 -10.50 -10.99 8.53
C ALA A 16 -9.28 -11.12 9.44
N GLU A 17 -8.27 -11.90 9.01
CA GLU A 17 -7.15 -12.29 9.89
C GLU A 17 -5.78 -12.03 9.31
N GLN A 18 -5.67 -11.70 8.03
CA GLN A 18 -4.37 -11.55 7.37
C GLN A 18 -4.32 -10.34 6.47
N VAL A 19 -3.11 -9.86 6.24
CA VAL A 19 -2.81 -8.72 5.35
C VAL A 19 -1.84 -9.20 4.28
N LEU A 20 -2.09 -8.78 3.05
CA LEU A 20 -1.19 -9.05 1.94
C LEU A 20 -0.11 -7.98 1.89
N LEU A 21 1.15 -8.43 1.86
CA LEU A 21 2.28 -7.55 1.56
C LEU A 21 3.01 -8.08 0.33
N LEU A 22 3.57 -7.15 -0.41
CA LEU A 22 4.36 -7.43 -1.61
C LEU A 22 5.79 -6.97 -1.37
N GLU A 23 6.76 -7.79 -1.79
CA GLU A 23 8.17 -7.43 -1.70
C GLU A 23 8.62 -6.77 -2.98
N ARG A 24 9.20 -5.57 -2.87
CA ARG A 24 9.70 -4.84 -4.03
C ARG A 24 10.97 -5.45 -4.57
N VAL A 25 11.11 -5.36 -5.89
CA VAL A 25 12.40 -5.66 -6.54
C VAL A 25 13.43 -4.60 -6.12
N ARG A 26 13.01 -3.35 -6.04
CA ARG A 26 13.87 -2.22 -5.64
C ARG A 26 13.10 -1.20 -4.82
N PRO A 27 13.61 -0.78 -3.66
CA PRO A 27 14.80 -1.31 -2.99
C PRO A 27 14.54 -2.74 -2.49
N GLU A 28 15.56 -3.56 -2.54
CA GLU A 28 15.47 -4.96 -2.11
C GLU A 28 15.00 -5.08 -0.67
N GLY A 29 14.15 -6.07 -0.42
CA GLY A 29 13.69 -6.36 0.93
C GLY A 29 12.66 -5.39 1.47
N PHE A 30 12.16 -4.47 0.63
CA PHE A 30 11.14 -3.52 1.06
C PHE A 30 9.76 -4.12 0.80
N TRP A 31 9.01 -4.33 1.89
CA TRP A 31 7.67 -4.90 1.85
C TRP A 31 6.62 -3.81 2.02
N GLN A 32 5.55 -3.91 1.27
CA GLN A 32 4.50 -2.88 1.27
C GLN A 32 3.17 -3.44 0.79
N SER A 33 2.09 -2.74 1.15
CA SER A 33 0.79 -2.94 0.50
C SER A 33 0.85 -2.40 -0.93
N VAL A 34 -0.21 -2.61 -1.70
CA VAL A 34 -0.34 -2.03 -3.04
C VAL A 34 -0.23 -0.52 -2.95
N THR A 35 0.59 0.11 -3.78
CA THR A 35 0.75 1.56 -3.76
C THR A 35 1.24 2.07 -5.11
N GLY A 36 0.90 3.32 -5.41
CA GLY A 36 1.40 3.99 -6.61
C GLY A 36 0.87 5.40 -6.72
N SER A 37 1.52 6.17 -7.58
CA SER A 37 1.15 7.56 -7.81
C SER A 37 0.00 7.69 -8.78
N LEU A 38 -0.80 8.76 -8.63
CA LEU A 38 -1.82 9.12 -9.62
C LEU A 38 -1.15 9.45 -10.95
N GLU A 39 -1.86 9.13 -12.02
CA GLU A 39 -1.49 9.59 -13.36
C GLU A 39 -2.23 10.88 -13.68
N ALA A 40 -1.74 11.62 -14.67
CA ALA A 40 -2.33 12.89 -15.07
C ALA A 40 -3.83 12.69 -15.39
N GLY A 41 -4.67 13.52 -14.80
CA GLY A 41 -6.11 13.46 -15.01
C GLY A 41 -6.84 12.34 -14.26
N GLU A 42 -6.12 11.56 -13.47
CA GLU A 42 -6.70 10.43 -12.74
C GLU A 42 -7.16 10.88 -11.36
N ASP A 43 -8.33 10.42 -10.92
CA ASP A 43 -8.74 10.66 -9.54
C ASP A 43 -8.22 9.58 -8.61
N TRP A 44 -8.40 9.78 -7.31
CA TRP A 44 -7.86 8.89 -6.29
C TRP A 44 -8.41 7.47 -6.39
N HIS A 45 -9.71 7.34 -6.57
CA HIS A 45 -10.36 6.03 -6.68
C HIS A 45 -9.86 5.28 -7.92
N ALA A 46 -9.78 5.97 -9.05
CA ALA A 46 -9.30 5.37 -10.30
C ALA A 46 -7.86 4.88 -10.17
N ALA A 47 -7.01 5.66 -9.48
CA ALA A 47 -5.63 5.25 -9.23
C ALA A 47 -5.57 3.99 -8.37
N ALA A 48 -6.41 3.90 -7.33
CA ALA A 48 -6.46 2.74 -6.48
C ALA A 48 -6.90 1.49 -7.25
N VAL A 49 -7.92 1.63 -8.10
CA VAL A 49 -8.40 0.53 -8.96
C VAL A 49 -7.29 0.05 -9.90
N ARG A 50 -6.62 1.00 -10.55
CA ARG A 50 -5.56 0.69 -11.52
C ARG A 50 -4.36 0.02 -10.84
N GLU A 51 -3.87 0.58 -9.75
CA GLU A 51 -2.70 0.02 -9.06
C GLU A 51 -3.00 -1.36 -8.49
N LEU A 52 -4.20 -1.55 -7.95
CA LEU A 52 -4.62 -2.86 -7.46
C LEU A 52 -4.58 -3.90 -8.57
N ALA A 53 -5.13 -3.58 -9.74
CA ALA A 53 -5.12 -4.48 -10.88
C ALA A 53 -3.71 -4.75 -11.38
N GLU A 54 -2.88 -3.70 -11.48
CA GLU A 54 -1.51 -3.82 -11.98
C GLU A 54 -0.63 -4.65 -11.07
N GLU A 55 -0.76 -4.47 -9.77
CA GLU A 55 0.17 -5.12 -8.82
C GLU A 55 -0.30 -6.47 -8.34
N THR A 56 -1.60 -6.77 -8.41
CA THR A 56 -2.13 -8.04 -7.91
C THR A 56 -3.02 -8.79 -8.88
N GLY A 57 -3.57 -8.13 -9.87
CA GLY A 57 -4.60 -8.71 -10.74
C GLY A 57 -5.97 -8.76 -10.10
N PHE A 58 -6.14 -8.21 -8.90
CA PHE A 58 -7.44 -8.27 -8.21
C PHE A 58 -8.38 -7.18 -8.72
N SER A 59 -9.68 -7.51 -8.70
CA SER A 59 -10.72 -6.56 -9.04
C SER A 59 -11.11 -5.74 -7.81
N ALA A 60 -11.57 -4.52 -8.05
CA ALA A 60 -11.86 -3.55 -7.00
C ALA A 60 -13.33 -3.54 -6.57
N THR A 61 -14.03 -4.66 -6.66
CA THR A 61 -15.47 -4.71 -6.38
C THR A 61 -15.85 -4.29 -4.97
N ALA A 62 -14.96 -4.47 -4.00
CA ALA A 62 -15.22 -4.13 -2.61
C ALA A 62 -14.23 -3.10 -2.08
N LEU A 63 -13.72 -2.25 -2.96
CA LEU A 63 -12.75 -1.23 -2.58
C LEU A 63 -13.42 -0.14 -1.74
N VAL A 64 -12.80 0.19 -0.61
CA VAL A 64 -13.32 1.19 0.33
C VAL A 64 -12.30 2.31 0.48
N ASP A 65 -12.76 3.55 0.32
CA ASP A 65 -11.96 4.73 0.67
C ASP A 65 -12.13 4.95 2.17
N THR A 66 -11.03 4.83 2.90
CA THR A 66 -11.06 4.94 4.37
C THR A 66 -11.21 6.38 4.86
N GLY A 67 -11.00 7.36 3.99
CA GLY A 67 -10.95 8.76 4.37
C GLY A 67 -9.65 9.20 5.01
N VAL A 68 -8.74 8.27 5.26
CA VAL A 68 -7.44 8.59 5.86
C VAL A 68 -6.52 9.19 4.81
N ARG A 69 -5.90 10.32 5.16
CA ARG A 69 -4.96 11.04 4.31
C ARG A 69 -3.68 11.27 5.09
N ASN A 70 -2.55 11.01 4.45
CA ASN A 70 -1.25 11.25 5.04
C ASN A 70 -0.45 12.20 4.17
N ARG A 71 0.41 12.99 4.80
CA ARG A 71 1.41 13.79 4.09
C ARG A 71 2.75 13.45 4.70
N PHE A 72 3.74 13.24 3.86
CA PHE A 72 5.07 12.89 4.37
C PHE A 72 6.16 13.41 3.43
N PRO A 73 7.35 13.69 3.99
CA PRO A 73 8.48 14.12 3.19
C PRO A 73 8.90 13.02 2.21
N ILE A 74 9.28 13.42 1.01
CA ILE A 74 9.84 12.50 0.04
C ILE A 74 11.34 12.43 0.30
N VAL A 75 11.83 11.21 0.57
CA VAL A 75 13.22 10.97 0.92
C VAL A 75 13.87 10.00 -0.06
N PRO A 76 15.20 9.95 -0.14
CA PRO A 76 15.86 8.93 -0.93
C PRO A 76 15.45 7.53 -0.49
N PRO A 77 15.34 6.57 -1.41
CA PRO A 77 15.68 6.68 -2.83
C PRO A 77 14.54 7.20 -3.73
N TRP A 78 13.44 7.65 -3.13
CA TRP A 78 12.22 8.00 -3.87
C TRP A 78 12.29 9.38 -4.51
N ALA A 79 13.05 10.31 -3.89
CA ALA A 79 13.01 11.73 -4.24
C ALA A 79 13.34 12.03 -5.70
N GLU A 80 14.24 11.28 -6.30
CA GLU A 80 14.66 11.54 -7.68
C GLU A 80 13.59 11.26 -8.72
N ARG A 81 12.51 10.58 -8.34
CA ARG A 81 11.40 10.29 -9.24
C ARG A 81 10.44 11.47 -9.39
N TYR A 82 10.63 12.49 -8.58
CA TYR A 82 9.76 13.67 -8.55
C TYR A 82 10.48 14.88 -9.12
N ALA A 83 9.71 15.88 -9.57
CA ALA A 83 10.28 17.10 -10.08
C ALA A 83 11.11 17.83 -9.03
N PRO A 84 12.17 18.57 -9.43
CA PRO A 84 12.92 19.38 -8.48
C PRO A 84 11.98 20.33 -7.71
N GLY A 85 12.19 20.45 -6.41
CA GLY A 85 11.36 21.28 -5.55
C GLY A 85 10.14 20.58 -4.97
N VAL A 86 9.80 19.37 -5.44
CA VAL A 86 8.74 18.57 -4.86
C VAL A 86 9.31 17.85 -3.63
N VAL A 87 8.79 18.19 -2.45
CA VAL A 87 9.38 17.70 -1.19
C VAL A 87 8.42 16.86 -0.36
N GLU A 88 7.13 16.87 -0.70
CA GLU A 88 6.10 16.20 0.10
C GLU A 88 5.12 15.46 -0.80
N ASN A 89 4.69 14.27 -0.36
CA ASN A 89 3.68 13.46 -1.03
C ASN A 89 2.42 13.41 -0.19
N GLU A 90 1.27 13.48 -0.85
CA GLU A 90 -0.02 13.22 -0.20
C GLU A 90 -0.47 11.82 -0.57
N GLU A 91 -0.84 11.04 0.45
CA GLU A 91 -1.27 9.65 0.26
C GLU A 91 -2.67 9.45 0.82
N ARG A 92 -3.49 8.72 0.10
CA ARG A 92 -4.82 8.31 0.57
C ARG A 92 -4.89 6.81 0.70
N ILE A 93 -5.56 6.36 1.75
CA ILE A 93 -5.61 4.94 2.14
C ILE A 93 -6.95 4.35 1.72
N PHE A 94 -6.87 3.25 0.98
CA PHE A 94 -8.01 2.41 0.60
C PHE A 94 -7.83 1.03 1.18
N THR A 95 -8.93 0.29 1.33
CA THR A 95 -8.87 -1.11 1.73
C THR A 95 -9.67 -1.97 0.78
N LEU A 96 -9.22 -3.20 0.61
CA LEU A 96 -9.95 -4.23 -0.13
C LEU A 96 -10.02 -5.48 0.73
N ARG A 97 -11.23 -5.87 1.11
CA ARG A 97 -11.42 -7.09 1.88
C ARG A 97 -11.73 -8.26 0.97
N LEU A 98 -11.01 -9.36 1.18
CA LEU A 98 -11.27 -10.65 0.55
C LEU A 98 -11.79 -11.60 1.62
N THR A 99 -12.58 -12.59 1.20
CA THR A 99 -13.09 -13.60 2.14
C THR A 99 -12.00 -14.56 2.60
N GLN A 100 -11.01 -14.79 1.73
CA GLN A 100 -9.87 -15.65 2.05
C GLN A 100 -8.66 -15.19 1.25
N PRO A 101 -7.45 -15.59 1.66
CA PRO A 101 -6.25 -15.24 0.92
C PRO A 101 -6.31 -15.75 -0.52
N LYS A 102 -5.86 -14.91 -1.44
CA LYS A 102 -5.73 -15.27 -2.85
C LYS A 102 -4.31 -15.03 -3.29
N THR A 103 -3.85 -15.81 -4.25
CA THR A 103 -2.53 -15.61 -4.85
C THR A 103 -2.60 -14.44 -5.81
N PRO A 104 -1.82 -13.37 -5.58
CA PRO A 104 -1.78 -12.26 -6.51
C PRO A 104 -0.97 -12.62 -7.75
N GLN A 105 -1.30 -11.96 -8.85
CA GLN A 105 -0.50 -12.02 -10.07
C GLN A 105 0.44 -10.83 -10.05
N LEU A 106 1.69 -11.08 -9.68
CA LEU A 106 2.68 -10.01 -9.50
C LEU A 106 3.17 -9.49 -10.85
N ARG A 107 3.56 -8.21 -10.86
CA ARG A 107 4.29 -7.61 -11.96
C ARG A 107 5.79 -7.79 -11.67
N PRO A 108 6.49 -8.67 -12.42
CA PRO A 108 7.88 -9.05 -12.06
C PRO A 108 8.87 -7.89 -12.05
N SER A 109 8.59 -6.81 -12.81
CA SER A 109 9.45 -5.65 -12.83
C SER A 109 9.38 -4.82 -11.55
N GLU A 110 8.32 -5.00 -10.76
CA GLU A 110 8.10 -4.20 -9.56
C GLU A 110 8.17 -5.01 -8.27
N HIS A 111 7.60 -6.21 -8.28
CA HIS A 111 7.52 -7.06 -7.08
C HIS A 111 7.98 -8.47 -7.37
N CYS A 112 8.75 -9.04 -6.47
CA CYS A 112 9.32 -10.38 -6.64
C CYS A 112 8.70 -11.43 -5.72
N ALA A 113 7.93 -11.03 -4.72
CA ALA A 113 7.32 -11.98 -3.77
C ALA A 113 6.10 -11.37 -3.11
N PHE A 114 5.28 -12.22 -2.52
CA PHE A 114 4.16 -11.79 -1.70
C PHE A 114 4.07 -12.67 -0.46
N ALA A 115 3.39 -12.15 0.57
CA ALA A 115 3.08 -12.92 1.76
C ALA A 115 1.74 -12.47 2.34
N TRP A 116 0.98 -13.43 2.81
CA TRP A 116 -0.19 -13.18 3.64
C TRP A 116 0.22 -13.36 5.09
N LEU A 117 0.17 -12.29 5.85
CA LEU A 117 0.72 -12.23 7.21
C LEU A 117 -0.35 -11.85 8.21
N SER A 118 -0.16 -12.26 9.46
CA SER A 118 -0.98 -11.76 10.55
C SER A 118 -0.81 -10.23 10.64
N PRO A 119 -1.79 -9.49 11.15
CA PRO A 119 -1.65 -8.04 11.27
C PRO A 119 -0.39 -7.60 12.03
N PRO A 120 -0.02 -8.20 13.16
CA PRO A 120 1.22 -7.81 13.84
C PRO A 120 2.46 -8.04 13.00
N GLU A 121 2.53 -9.18 12.30
CA GLU A 121 3.67 -9.48 11.45
C GLU A 121 3.74 -8.51 10.26
N ALA A 122 2.60 -8.22 9.64
CA ALA A 122 2.54 -7.30 8.53
C ALA A 122 2.97 -5.89 8.96
N ALA A 123 2.47 -5.43 10.11
CA ALA A 123 2.83 -4.12 10.64
C ALA A 123 4.32 -4.02 10.93
N ALA A 124 4.91 -5.09 11.44
CA ALA A 124 6.35 -5.12 11.76
C ALA A 124 7.21 -5.18 10.49
N ARG A 125 6.72 -5.85 9.44
CA ARG A 125 7.52 -6.08 8.24
C ARG A 125 7.47 -4.95 7.24
N CYS A 126 6.34 -4.23 7.14
CA CYS A 126 6.20 -3.20 6.11
C CYS A 126 7.18 -2.04 6.34
N GLY A 127 7.63 -1.48 5.22
CA GLY A 127 8.74 -0.52 5.24
C GLY A 127 8.33 0.92 5.46
N SER A 128 7.03 1.25 5.48
CA SER A 128 6.62 2.64 5.67
C SER A 128 5.73 2.79 6.90
N TRP A 129 5.86 3.95 7.55
CA TRP A 129 5.07 4.21 8.75
C TRP A 129 3.58 4.40 8.42
N THR A 130 3.26 4.93 7.24
CA THR A 130 1.85 5.09 6.84
C THR A 130 1.19 3.74 6.60
N ASN A 131 1.92 2.81 6.03
CA ASN A 131 1.44 1.45 5.82
C ASN A 131 1.21 0.74 7.15
N ARG A 132 2.16 0.85 8.07
CA ARG A 132 2.02 0.28 9.41
C ARG A 132 0.82 0.85 10.13
N ASN A 133 0.66 2.17 10.09
CA ASN A 133 -0.47 2.82 10.76
C ASN A 133 -1.81 2.41 10.15
N ALA A 134 -1.87 2.20 8.83
CA ALA A 134 -3.08 1.74 8.17
C ALA A 134 -3.47 0.35 8.65
N ILE A 135 -2.51 -0.54 8.81
CA ILE A 135 -2.76 -1.89 9.31
C ILE A 135 -3.30 -1.83 10.75
N ILE A 136 -2.64 -1.05 11.61
CA ILE A 136 -3.04 -0.89 12.99
C ILE A 136 -4.45 -0.32 13.08
N ARG A 137 -4.75 0.69 12.27
CA ARG A 137 -6.06 1.32 12.26
C ARG A 137 -7.16 0.37 11.81
N LEU A 138 -6.87 -0.44 10.79
CA LEU A 138 -7.85 -1.37 10.23
C LEU A 138 -8.23 -2.47 11.23
N PHE A 139 -7.23 -3.04 11.88
CA PHE A 139 -7.44 -4.15 12.80
C PHE A 139 -7.66 -3.70 14.25
N GLY A 140 -7.85 -2.41 14.43
CA GLY A 140 -7.92 -1.83 15.76
C GLY A 140 -6.56 -1.91 16.41
N THR A 141 -6.56 -1.81 17.71
CA THR A 141 -5.31 -1.85 18.41
C THR A 141 -4.68 -3.22 18.30
N LEU A 142 -3.55 -3.31 17.60
CA LEU A 142 -2.65 -4.45 17.72
C LEU A 142 -1.96 -4.35 19.07
N ASP A 143 -2.71 -3.82 20.02
CA ASP A 143 -2.18 -3.52 21.31
C ASP A 143 -2.05 -4.79 22.16
N ALA A 144 -1.49 -4.61 23.33
CA ALA A 144 -1.27 -5.70 24.25
C ALA A 144 -2.57 -6.43 24.59
N GLY A 145 -3.69 -5.72 24.65
CA GLY A 145 -4.97 -6.33 24.94
C GLY A 145 -5.37 -7.36 23.89
N ARG A 146 -5.29 -7.00 22.63
CA ARG A 146 -5.62 -7.93 21.54
C ARG A 146 -4.60 -9.04 21.43
N LEU A 147 -3.34 -8.68 21.55
CA LEU A 147 -2.28 -9.67 21.43
C LEU A 147 -2.22 -10.62 22.59
N ALA A 148 -2.68 -10.17 23.75
CA ALA A 148 -2.70 -11.00 24.95
C ALA A 148 -3.91 -11.93 24.98
N SER A 149 -4.93 -11.64 24.23
CA SER A 149 -6.11 -12.49 24.14
C SER A 149 -5.95 -13.55 23.03
#